data_dfac5b068dc7a12e35036766f6ea41cd
#
_entry.id   dfac5b068dc7a12e35036766f6ea41cd
#
_cell.length_a   1.000
_cell.length_b   1.000
_cell.length_c   1.000
_cell.angle_alpha   90.00
_cell.angle_beta   90.00
_cell.angle_gamma   90.00
#
_symmetry.space_group_name_H-M   'P 1'
#
loop_
_entity.id
_entity.type
_entity.pdbx_description
1 polymer ?
#
loop_
_entity_poly.entity_id
_entity_poly.type
_entity_poly.pdbx_seq_one_letter_code
_entity_poly.pdbx_strand_id
1 'polypeptide(L)'
;MNWEEIIQHYSKQDVRREIIEYCRSRWIAIHCEKKDSKGMPIMIRYDKRRKPLKISSENDFQKIFEEYAAYKPRAFYATAHIYNKVELAEDVTDRRNIVYSSPTWDIDSKDGDWRKVIKKAIEIIEILERNGVSKSVFFKWSGRGAHVHVHPKAFSSEVRRKIDPLDIAYSISQYVANRVMPLEGVIVENKIDIQRVFTTPLSLHRTVDRVAVCIPPDKLEDFQIEWTNPDSYKHFPDSWRKYEEGEGDELAEKAFLAIGPYIVGRTRRRKHKPLDQEILETLRKFDHEL
;
A
#
# COMPACT_ATOMS: atom_id res chain seq x y z
N MET A 1 9.51 18.11 9.37
CA MET A 1 8.34 18.48 10.20
C MET A 1 8.56 18.00 11.62
N ASN A 2 8.31 18.88 12.60
CA ASN A 2 8.29 18.50 14.02
C ASN A 2 6.92 17.89 14.41
N TRP A 3 6.77 17.47 15.67
CA TRP A 3 5.55 16.80 16.14
C TRP A 3 4.30 17.73 16.11
N GLU A 4 4.47 19.01 16.38
CA GLU A 4 3.38 19.98 16.37
C GLU A 4 2.87 20.21 14.94
N GLU A 5 3.76 20.32 13.96
CA GLU A 5 3.41 20.43 12.54
C GLU A 5 2.69 19.18 12.03
N ILE A 6 3.07 17.98 12.51
CA ILE A 6 2.37 16.73 12.19
C ILE A 6 0.94 16.76 12.74
N ILE A 7 0.75 17.17 14.01
CA ILE A 7 -0.58 17.31 14.61
C ILE A 7 -1.40 18.35 13.84
N GLN A 8 -0.78 19.50 13.48
CA GLN A 8 -1.44 20.55 12.72
C GLN A 8 -1.91 20.03 11.35
N HIS A 9 -1.08 19.23 10.64
CA HIS A 9 -1.49 18.61 9.39
C HIS A 9 -2.73 17.73 9.56
N TYR A 10 -2.73 16.85 10.57
CA TYR A 10 -3.84 15.94 10.83
C TYR A 10 -5.04 16.59 11.55
N SER A 11 -4.94 17.83 12.00
CA SER A 11 -6.08 18.61 12.50
C SER A 11 -6.93 19.20 11.37
N LYS A 12 -6.42 19.28 10.13
CA LYS A 12 -7.16 19.75 8.96
C LYS A 12 -8.33 18.82 8.67
N GLN A 13 -9.52 19.39 8.52
CA GLN A 13 -10.76 18.63 8.34
C GLN A 13 -10.78 17.80 7.05
N ASP A 14 -10.27 18.36 5.96
CA ASP A 14 -10.14 17.67 4.68
C ASP A 14 -9.21 16.46 4.75
N VAL A 15 -8.07 16.58 5.46
CA VAL A 15 -7.12 15.48 5.68
C VAL A 15 -7.78 14.33 6.44
N ARG A 16 -8.45 14.64 7.56
CA ARG A 16 -9.12 13.61 8.36
C ARG A 16 -10.23 12.92 7.60
N ARG A 17 -11.09 13.70 6.94
CA ARG A 17 -12.21 13.16 6.14
C ARG A 17 -11.70 12.22 5.06
N GLU A 18 -10.64 12.60 4.36
CA GLU A 18 -10.06 11.81 3.27
C GLU A 18 -9.50 10.47 3.78
N ILE A 19 -8.73 10.50 4.87
CA ILE A 19 -8.16 9.29 5.48
C ILE A 19 -9.27 8.38 6.01
N ILE A 20 -10.26 8.93 6.75
CA ILE A 20 -11.36 8.16 7.32
C ILE A 20 -12.16 7.46 6.22
N GLU A 21 -12.48 8.17 5.14
CA GLU A 21 -13.24 7.61 4.04
C GLU A 21 -12.48 6.49 3.33
N TYR A 22 -11.19 6.70 3.03
CA TYR A 22 -10.35 5.69 2.39
C TYR A 22 -10.14 4.45 3.27
N CYS A 23 -10.10 4.61 4.59
CA CYS A 23 -9.85 3.52 5.55
C CYS A 23 -11.08 2.65 5.85
N ARG A 24 -12.28 3.02 5.38
CA ARG A 24 -13.50 2.25 5.66
C ARG A 24 -13.37 0.80 5.22
N SER A 25 -13.72 -0.13 6.14
CA SER A 25 -13.62 -1.58 5.92
C SER A 25 -12.22 -2.08 5.55
N ARG A 26 -11.19 -1.33 5.88
CA ARG A 26 -9.79 -1.70 5.69
C ARG A 26 -9.09 -1.88 7.02
N TRP A 27 -8.16 -2.80 7.05
CA TRP A 27 -7.20 -2.90 8.14
C TRP A 27 -6.12 -1.85 7.94
N ILE A 28 -5.82 -1.07 8.97
CA ILE A 28 -4.85 0.02 8.89
C ILE A 28 -3.53 -0.31 9.60
N ALA A 29 -2.50 0.41 9.21
CA ALA A 29 -1.22 0.42 9.89
C ALA A 29 -0.77 1.88 10.09
N ILE A 30 -0.14 2.15 11.25
CA ILE A 30 0.37 3.47 11.59
C ILE A 30 1.87 3.36 11.75
N HIS A 31 2.61 4.10 10.95
CA HIS A 31 4.04 4.23 11.09
C HIS A 31 4.34 5.42 12.01
N CYS A 32 5.12 5.17 13.07
CA CYS A 32 5.46 6.15 14.09
C CYS A 32 6.89 6.66 13.93
N GLU A 33 7.18 7.88 14.42
CA GLU A 33 8.54 8.42 14.43
C GLU A 33 9.43 7.73 15.47
N LYS A 34 8.83 7.28 16.58
CA LYS A 34 9.57 6.55 17.61
C LYS A 34 10.10 5.23 17.06
N LYS A 35 11.31 4.91 17.46
CA LYS A 35 11.97 3.64 17.11
C LYS A 35 11.90 2.67 18.29
N ASP A 36 11.93 1.39 17.98
CA ASP A 36 12.06 0.33 18.98
C ASP A 36 13.49 0.23 19.55
N SER A 37 13.72 -0.73 20.46
CA SER A 37 15.03 -0.98 21.08
C SER A 37 16.13 -1.38 20.07
N LYS A 38 15.75 -1.80 18.85
CA LYS A 38 16.65 -2.17 17.76
C LYS A 38 16.85 -1.03 16.76
N GLY A 39 16.33 0.16 17.04
CA GLY A 39 16.40 1.32 16.14
C GLY A 39 15.45 1.26 14.93
N MET A 40 14.52 0.30 14.91
CA MET A 40 13.53 0.18 13.83
C MET A 40 12.31 1.03 14.11
N PRO A 41 11.77 1.74 13.10
CA PRO A 41 10.55 2.51 13.28
C PRO A 41 9.38 1.60 13.70
N ILE A 42 8.60 2.06 14.68
CA ILE A 42 7.46 1.32 15.18
C ILE A 42 6.31 1.41 14.17
N MET A 43 5.74 0.26 13.82
CA MET A 43 4.52 0.16 13.04
C MET A 43 3.42 -0.50 13.88
N ILE A 44 2.32 0.21 14.10
CA ILE A 44 1.18 -0.25 14.89
C ILE A 44 0.09 -0.72 13.93
N ARG A 45 -0.33 -1.97 14.08
CA ARG A 45 -1.39 -2.59 13.27
C ARG A 45 -2.52 -3.18 14.11
N TYR A 46 -2.30 -3.35 15.40
CA TYR A 46 -3.22 -3.92 16.37
C TYR A 46 -3.28 -3.02 17.60
N ASP A 47 -4.43 -2.96 18.23
CA ASP A 47 -4.58 -2.31 19.53
C ASP A 47 -3.96 -3.12 20.69
N LYS A 48 -4.04 -2.61 21.91
CA LYS A 48 -3.54 -3.27 23.12
C LYS A 48 -4.24 -4.61 23.41
N ARG A 49 -5.44 -4.83 22.85
CA ARG A 49 -6.23 -6.06 22.98
C ARG A 49 -6.00 -7.01 21.80
N ARG A 50 -5.01 -6.73 20.93
CA ARG A 50 -4.71 -7.46 19.70
C ARG A 50 -5.83 -7.45 18.66
N LYS A 51 -6.74 -6.46 18.70
CA LYS A 51 -7.70 -6.25 17.64
C LYS A 51 -7.06 -5.45 16.50
N PRO A 52 -7.36 -5.78 15.24
CA PRO A 52 -6.87 -5.02 14.11
C PRO A 52 -7.28 -3.54 14.21
N LEU A 53 -6.35 -2.62 13.95
CA LEU A 53 -6.68 -1.21 13.92
C LEU A 53 -7.58 -0.90 12.72
N LYS A 54 -8.61 -0.08 12.95
CA LYS A 54 -9.51 0.45 11.94
C LYS A 54 -9.80 1.91 12.20
N ILE A 55 -10.15 2.65 11.16
CA ILE A 55 -10.63 4.03 11.23
C ILE A 55 -11.93 4.08 10.43
N SER A 56 -13.02 4.40 11.10
CA SER A 56 -14.35 4.48 10.50
C SER A 56 -15.07 5.79 10.85
N SER A 57 -14.52 6.55 11.80
CA SER A 57 -15.10 7.78 12.33
C SER A 57 -14.03 8.78 12.79
N GLU A 58 -14.42 10.04 12.96
CA GLU A 58 -13.58 11.08 13.56
C GLU A 58 -13.09 10.67 14.98
N ASN A 59 -13.94 10.02 15.75
CA ASN A 59 -13.61 9.54 17.08
C ASN A 59 -12.53 8.45 17.04
N ASP A 60 -12.58 7.53 16.07
CA ASP A 60 -11.53 6.52 15.90
C ASP A 60 -10.20 7.19 15.54
N PHE A 61 -10.25 8.18 14.65
CA PHE A 61 -9.07 8.92 14.22
C PHE A 61 -8.44 9.69 15.39
N GLN A 62 -9.24 10.39 16.18
CA GLN A 62 -8.78 11.14 17.36
C GLN A 62 -8.16 10.23 18.42
N LYS A 63 -8.81 9.10 18.73
CA LYS A 63 -8.29 8.10 19.68
C LYS A 63 -6.89 7.61 19.33
N ILE A 64 -6.55 7.49 18.05
CA ILE A 64 -5.21 7.09 17.62
C ILE A 64 -4.16 8.08 18.12
N PHE A 65 -4.40 9.38 18.01
CA PHE A 65 -3.47 10.40 18.50
C PHE A 65 -3.42 10.45 20.02
N GLU A 66 -4.54 10.21 20.70
CA GLU A 66 -4.57 10.15 22.17
C GLU A 66 -3.83 8.92 22.71
N GLU A 67 -4.14 7.73 22.18
CA GLU A 67 -3.59 6.46 22.68
C GLU A 67 -2.12 6.23 22.31
N TYR A 68 -1.72 6.72 21.13
CA TYR A 68 -0.39 6.49 20.58
C TYR A 68 0.50 7.73 20.51
N ALA A 69 0.12 8.84 21.15
CA ALA A 69 0.90 10.10 21.17
C ALA A 69 2.38 9.87 21.55
N ALA A 70 2.65 9.01 22.54
CA ALA A 70 4.00 8.66 22.99
C ALA A 70 4.88 8.01 21.92
N TYR A 71 4.28 7.44 20.86
CA TYR A 71 4.96 6.85 19.71
C TYR A 71 5.10 7.81 18.54
N LYS A 72 4.43 8.97 18.58
CA LYS A 72 4.37 9.99 17.54
C LYS A 72 3.89 9.41 16.18
N PRO A 73 2.59 9.09 16.04
CA PRO A 73 1.99 8.68 14.77
C PRO A 73 2.33 9.65 13.64
N ARG A 74 2.85 9.13 12.53
CA ARG A 74 3.25 9.98 11.41
C ARG A 74 2.59 9.62 10.10
N ALA A 75 2.59 8.35 9.71
CA ALA A 75 2.06 7.94 8.43
C ALA A 75 0.98 6.87 8.59
N PHE A 76 -0.12 7.05 7.88
CA PHE A 76 -1.27 6.16 7.86
C PHE A 76 -1.27 5.31 6.60
N TYR A 77 -1.46 4.01 6.77
CA TYR A 77 -1.55 3.03 5.71
C TYR A 77 -2.86 2.28 5.83
N ALA A 78 -3.41 1.85 4.70
CA ALA A 78 -4.57 0.98 4.65
C ALA A 78 -4.28 -0.20 3.71
N THR A 79 -4.92 -1.36 3.98
CA THR A 79 -4.76 -2.53 3.13
C THR A 79 -5.25 -2.26 1.70
N ALA A 80 -4.65 -2.95 0.72
CA ALA A 80 -5.17 -3.01 -0.64
C ALA A 80 -6.58 -3.64 -0.68
N HIS A 81 -6.95 -4.34 0.40
CA HIS A 81 -8.17 -5.12 0.53
C HIS A 81 -9.24 -4.37 1.30
N ILE A 82 -10.50 -4.60 0.91
CA ILE A 82 -11.69 -4.25 1.66
C ILE A 82 -12.25 -5.55 2.24
N TYR A 83 -12.46 -5.57 3.55
CA TYR A 83 -12.92 -6.73 4.28
C TYR A 83 -14.42 -6.65 4.60
N ASN A 84 -15.05 -7.80 4.74
CA ASN A 84 -16.40 -7.90 5.29
C ASN A 84 -16.40 -7.53 6.79
N LYS A 85 -15.38 -7.94 7.54
CA LYS A 85 -15.18 -7.65 8.97
C LYS A 85 -13.73 -7.29 9.27
N VAL A 86 -13.52 -6.40 10.24
CA VAL A 86 -12.19 -6.05 10.79
C VAL A 86 -12.35 -5.92 12.31
N GLU A 87 -12.56 -7.06 13.00
CA GLU A 87 -12.84 -7.12 14.43
C GLU A 87 -11.83 -8.00 15.19
N LEU A 88 -11.41 -9.11 14.57
CA LEU A 88 -10.50 -10.09 15.14
C LEU A 88 -9.24 -10.21 14.27
N ALA A 89 -8.14 -10.70 14.87
CA ALA A 89 -6.88 -10.89 14.15
C ALA A 89 -7.01 -11.86 12.96
N GLU A 90 -7.90 -12.85 13.09
CA GLU A 90 -8.21 -13.83 12.04
C GLU A 90 -8.91 -13.20 10.85
N ASP A 91 -9.74 -12.16 11.07
CA ASP A 91 -10.46 -11.47 9.99
C ASP A 91 -9.53 -10.90 8.91
N VAL A 92 -8.35 -10.43 9.31
CA VAL A 92 -7.39 -9.79 8.40
C VAL A 92 -6.35 -10.75 7.84
N THR A 93 -6.42 -12.01 8.19
CA THR A 93 -5.58 -13.10 7.69
C THR A 93 -6.35 -14.15 6.89
N ASP A 94 -7.68 -14.19 7.01
CA ASP A 94 -8.54 -15.06 6.22
C ASP A 94 -8.89 -14.40 4.87
N ARG A 95 -8.37 -14.96 3.77
CA ARG A 95 -8.65 -14.45 2.42
C ARG A 95 -10.14 -14.47 2.07
N ARG A 96 -10.95 -15.38 2.66
CA ARG A 96 -12.40 -15.45 2.42
C ARG A 96 -13.16 -14.25 2.97
N ASN A 97 -12.53 -13.49 3.88
CA ASN A 97 -13.08 -12.25 4.42
C ASN A 97 -12.80 -11.02 3.53
N ILE A 98 -11.97 -11.18 2.49
CA ILE A 98 -11.68 -10.11 1.52
C ILE A 98 -12.82 -10.04 0.52
N VAL A 99 -13.55 -8.92 0.51
CA VAL A 99 -14.68 -8.68 -0.41
C VAL A 99 -14.20 -8.07 -1.72
N TYR A 100 -13.21 -7.19 -1.64
CA TYR A 100 -12.60 -6.51 -2.77
C TYR A 100 -11.09 -6.36 -2.56
N SER A 101 -10.34 -6.33 -3.64
CA SER A 101 -8.90 -6.07 -3.60
C SER A 101 -8.48 -5.20 -4.79
N SER A 102 -7.59 -4.26 -4.55
CA SER A 102 -7.13 -3.31 -5.55
C SER A 102 -5.83 -3.79 -6.19
N PRO A 103 -5.81 -4.11 -7.50
CA PRO A 103 -4.56 -4.25 -8.22
C PRO A 103 -3.73 -2.99 -8.05
N THR A 104 -2.45 -3.15 -7.70
CA THR A 104 -1.59 -2.01 -7.35
C THR A 104 -0.16 -2.28 -7.76
N TRP A 105 0.47 -1.28 -8.40
CA TRP A 105 1.89 -1.27 -8.75
C TRP A 105 2.61 -0.25 -7.88
N ASP A 106 3.66 -0.71 -7.21
CA ASP A 106 4.57 0.12 -6.43
C ASP A 106 5.73 0.54 -7.33
N ILE A 107 5.94 1.84 -7.48
CA ILE A 107 6.92 2.44 -8.38
C ILE A 107 7.90 3.24 -7.55
N ASP A 108 9.12 2.75 -7.43
CA ASP A 108 10.18 3.38 -6.66
C ASP A 108 11.31 3.87 -7.57
N SER A 109 11.86 5.06 -7.29
CA SER A 109 13.09 5.57 -7.92
C SER A 109 14.27 5.42 -6.96
N LYS A 110 15.36 4.83 -7.42
CA LYS A 110 16.61 4.67 -6.66
C LYS A 110 17.42 5.96 -6.57
N ASP A 111 17.34 6.77 -7.62
CA ASP A 111 18.06 8.05 -7.74
C ASP A 111 17.21 9.25 -7.29
N GLY A 112 15.93 9.02 -6.91
CA GLY A 112 15.01 10.07 -6.48
C GLY A 112 14.41 10.90 -7.62
N ASP A 113 14.65 10.53 -8.88
CA ASP A 113 14.07 11.23 -10.02
C ASP A 113 12.58 10.88 -10.17
N TRP A 114 11.74 11.79 -9.68
CA TRP A 114 10.29 11.64 -9.71
C TRP A 114 9.70 11.60 -11.14
N ARG A 115 10.39 12.24 -12.13
CA ARG A 115 9.94 12.25 -13.53
C ARG A 115 9.97 10.86 -14.13
N LYS A 116 10.98 10.06 -13.77
CA LYS A 116 11.06 8.65 -14.17
C LYS A 116 9.92 7.82 -13.57
N VAL A 117 9.50 8.13 -12.33
CA VAL A 117 8.35 7.48 -11.68
C VAL A 117 7.06 7.79 -12.43
N ILE A 118 6.82 9.07 -12.78
CA ILE A 118 5.67 9.50 -13.58
C ILE A 118 5.66 8.79 -14.94
N LYS A 119 6.79 8.75 -15.63
CA LYS A 119 6.91 8.04 -16.92
C LYS A 119 6.47 6.58 -16.82
N LYS A 120 6.88 5.89 -15.74
CA LYS A 120 6.47 4.48 -15.51
C LYS A 120 5.00 4.35 -15.10
N ALA A 121 4.47 5.30 -14.36
CA ALA A 121 3.05 5.34 -14.05
C ALA A 121 2.19 5.50 -15.32
N ILE A 122 2.56 6.39 -16.21
CA ILE A 122 1.89 6.59 -17.51
C ILE A 122 1.93 5.29 -18.33
N GLU A 123 3.09 4.63 -18.43
CA GLU A 123 3.20 3.35 -19.15
C GLU A 123 2.28 2.26 -18.59
N ILE A 124 2.16 2.16 -17.25
CA ILE A 124 1.24 1.22 -16.60
C ILE A 124 -0.22 1.56 -16.97
N ILE A 125 -0.59 2.84 -16.93
CA ILE A 125 -1.94 3.31 -17.28
C ILE A 125 -2.26 3.00 -18.74
N GLU A 126 -1.35 3.25 -19.67
CA GLU A 126 -1.52 2.90 -21.08
C GLU A 126 -1.69 1.38 -21.30
N ILE A 127 -0.99 0.54 -20.52
CA ILE A 127 -1.19 -0.91 -20.58
C ILE A 127 -2.60 -1.28 -20.09
N LEU A 128 -3.09 -0.64 -19.03
CA LEU A 128 -4.44 -0.84 -18.50
C LEU A 128 -5.50 -0.40 -19.51
N GLU A 129 -5.37 0.77 -20.12
CA GLU A 129 -6.26 1.31 -21.14
C GLU A 129 -6.36 0.38 -22.36
N ARG A 130 -5.22 -0.11 -22.86
CA ARG A 130 -5.17 -1.11 -23.95
C ARG A 130 -5.85 -2.43 -23.60
N ASN A 131 -6.08 -2.71 -22.31
CA ASN A 131 -6.83 -3.85 -21.82
C ASN A 131 -8.23 -3.46 -21.29
N GLY A 132 -8.76 -2.31 -21.69
CA GLY A 132 -10.13 -1.89 -21.43
C GLY A 132 -10.37 -1.24 -20.05
N VAL A 133 -9.32 -0.94 -19.27
CA VAL A 133 -9.45 -0.37 -17.93
C VAL A 133 -8.87 1.05 -17.90
N SER A 134 -9.73 2.06 -17.85
CA SER A 134 -9.35 3.49 -17.90
C SER A 134 -10.07 4.34 -16.85
N LYS A 135 -11.38 4.12 -16.67
CA LYS A 135 -12.22 4.95 -15.78
C LYS A 135 -12.02 4.64 -14.30
N SER A 136 -11.58 3.43 -14.00
CA SER A 136 -11.35 2.94 -12.64
C SER A 136 -9.88 3.01 -12.21
N VAL A 137 -9.02 3.71 -12.96
CA VAL A 137 -7.60 3.84 -12.67
C VAL A 137 -7.33 5.15 -11.94
N PHE A 138 -6.53 5.08 -10.89
CA PHE A 138 -6.03 6.28 -10.21
C PHE A 138 -4.55 6.15 -9.84
N PHE A 139 -3.88 7.28 -9.85
CA PHE A 139 -2.50 7.42 -9.44
C PHE A 139 -2.43 8.07 -8.06
N LYS A 140 -1.48 7.63 -7.23
CA LYS A 140 -1.19 8.21 -5.93
C LYS A 140 0.31 8.35 -5.72
N TRP A 141 0.78 9.58 -5.61
CA TRP A 141 2.14 9.83 -5.14
C TRP A 141 2.23 9.54 -3.65
N SER A 142 3.20 8.77 -3.19
CA SER A 142 3.29 8.29 -1.80
C SER A 142 4.35 9.01 -0.94
N GLY A 143 5.13 9.93 -1.56
CA GLY A 143 6.19 10.70 -0.92
C GLY A 143 7.55 10.59 -1.59
N ARG A 144 8.05 9.40 -1.87
CA ARG A 144 9.30 9.15 -2.62
C ARG A 144 9.07 8.45 -3.96
N GLY A 145 8.05 7.67 -4.01
CA GLY A 145 7.60 6.92 -5.16
C GLY A 145 6.11 7.10 -5.36
N ALA A 146 5.51 6.23 -6.16
CA ALA A 146 4.11 6.31 -6.47
C ALA A 146 3.46 4.93 -6.56
N HIS A 147 2.14 4.93 -6.50
CA HIS A 147 1.32 3.76 -6.77
C HIS A 147 0.35 4.07 -7.91
N VAL A 148 0.22 3.16 -8.86
CA VAL A 148 -0.93 3.08 -9.75
C VAL A 148 -1.88 2.05 -9.18
N HIS A 149 -3.17 2.34 -9.15
CA HIS A 149 -4.20 1.45 -8.63
C HIS A 149 -5.32 1.29 -9.63
N VAL A 150 -5.92 0.08 -9.66
CA VAL A 150 -7.28 -0.09 -10.18
C VAL A 150 -8.24 -0.10 -9.01
N HIS A 151 -9.33 0.66 -9.11
CA HIS A 151 -10.34 0.73 -8.04
C HIS A 151 -10.91 -0.66 -7.76
N PRO A 152 -11.01 -1.09 -6.48
CA PRO A 152 -11.38 -2.47 -6.16
C PRO A 152 -12.80 -2.85 -6.57
N LYS A 153 -13.69 -1.89 -6.81
CA LYS A 153 -15.05 -2.10 -7.31
C LYS A 153 -15.17 -2.07 -8.85
N ALA A 154 -14.04 -2.01 -9.56
CA ALA A 154 -14.03 -2.17 -11.01
C ALA A 154 -14.35 -3.61 -11.46
N PHE A 155 -14.41 -4.54 -10.53
CA PHE A 155 -14.66 -5.96 -10.76
C PHE A 155 -16.09 -6.32 -10.33
N SER A 156 -16.87 -6.88 -11.23
CA SER A 156 -18.27 -7.25 -10.99
C SER A 156 -18.39 -8.37 -9.94
N SER A 157 -19.59 -8.53 -9.41
CA SER A 157 -19.89 -9.66 -8.52
C SER A 157 -19.77 -11.00 -9.23
N GLU A 158 -19.94 -11.04 -10.57
CA GLU A 158 -19.81 -12.25 -11.36
C GLU A 158 -18.37 -12.74 -11.42
N VAL A 159 -17.41 -11.89 -11.80
CA VAL A 159 -16.01 -12.28 -11.86
C VAL A 159 -15.45 -12.61 -10.48
N ARG A 160 -15.89 -11.88 -9.41
CA ARG A 160 -15.45 -12.15 -8.04
C ARG A 160 -16.02 -13.44 -7.43
N ARG A 161 -17.07 -14.02 -8.01
CA ARG A 161 -17.53 -15.39 -7.66
C ARG A 161 -16.69 -16.46 -8.33
N LYS A 162 -16.11 -16.18 -9.50
CA LYS A 162 -15.26 -17.11 -10.25
C LYS A 162 -13.82 -17.09 -9.76
N ILE A 163 -13.30 -15.90 -9.44
CA ILE A 163 -11.91 -15.66 -9.07
C ILE A 163 -11.89 -14.87 -7.75
N ASP A 164 -11.15 -15.39 -6.76
CA ASP A 164 -11.00 -14.72 -5.47
C ASP A 164 -10.44 -13.29 -5.64
N PRO A 165 -10.95 -12.28 -4.91
CA PRO A 165 -10.51 -10.89 -5.04
C PRO A 165 -8.99 -10.68 -4.88
N LEU A 166 -8.34 -11.45 -3.99
CA LEU A 166 -6.89 -11.39 -3.83
C LEU A 166 -6.17 -11.90 -5.09
N ASP A 167 -6.69 -12.98 -5.70
CA ASP A 167 -6.13 -13.55 -6.93
C ASP A 167 -6.32 -12.60 -8.11
N ILE A 168 -7.47 -11.92 -8.21
CA ILE A 168 -7.71 -10.87 -9.21
C ILE A 168 -6.63 -9.79 -9.08
N ALA A 169 -6.47 -9.22 -7.88
CA ALA A 169 -5.52 -8.15 -7.67
C ALA A 169 -4.07 -8.58 -7.94
N TYR A 170 -3.69 -9.76 -7.47
CA TYR A 170 -2.35 -10.30 -7.68
C TYR A 170 -2.06 -10.60 -9.16
N SER A 171 -2.97 -11.31 -9.83
CA SER A 171 -2.76 -11.72 -11.22
C SER A 171 -2.71 -10.53 -12.17
N ILE A 172 -3.60 -9.54 -12.01
CA ILE A 172 -3.56 -8.30 -12.81
C ILE A 172 -2.26 -7.54 -12.55
N SER A 173 -1.88 -7.37 -11.27
CA SER A 173 -0.66 -6.64 -10.93
C SER A 173 0.57 -7.31 -11.55
N GLN A 174 0.65 -8.64 -11.51
CA GLN A 174 1.76 -9.38 -12.09
C GLN A 174 1.73 -9.38 -13.63
N TYR A 175 0.53 -9.52 -14.21
CA TYR A 175 0.33 -9.50 -15.66
C TYR A 175 0.82 -8.20 -16.29
N VAL A 176 0.49 -7.06 -15.69
CA VAL A 176 0.93 -5.75 -16.16
C VAL A 176 2.40 -5.52 -15.85
N ALA A 177 2.89 -5.85 -14.64
CA ALA A 177 4.29 -5.68 -14.28
C ALA A 177 5.25 -6.42 -15.26
N ASN A 178 4.84 -7.61 -15.74
CA ASN A 178 5.62 -8.36 -16.72
C ASN A 178 5.67 -7.70 -18.13
N ARG A 179 4.88 -6.66 -18.37
CA ARG A 179 4.78 -5.92 -19.64
C ARG A 179 5.38 -4.54 -19.60
N VAL A 180 5.68 -4.04 -18.41
CA VAL A 180 6.35 -2.76 -18.22
C VAL A 180 7.81 -2.89 -18.66
N MET A 181 8.25 -1.99 -19.51
CA MET A 181 9.64 -1.99 -19.99
C MET A 181 10.61 -1.57 -18.88
N PRO A 182 11.78 -2.19 -18.76
CA PRO A 182 12.77 -1.75 -17.80
C PRO A 182 13.19 -0.28 -18.01
N LEU A 183 13.41 0.44 -16.91
CA LEU A 183 13.98 1.79 -16.93
C LEU A 183 15.04 1.88 -15.84
N GLU A 184 16.25 2.29 -16.22
CA GLU A 184 17.36 2.41 -15.27
C GLU A 184 16.99 3.34 -14.10
N GLY A 185 17.28 2.88 -12.89
CA GLY A 185 16.99 3.61 -11.66
C GLY A 185 15.54 3.52 -11.16
N VAL A 186 14.64 2.85 -11.88
CA VAL A 186 13.24 2.67 -11.46
C VAL A 186 12.90 1.20 -11.28
N ILE A 187 12.17 0.91 -10.21
CA ILE A 187 11.64 -0.41 -9.93
C ILE A 187 10.11 -0.33 -9.96
N VAL A 188 9.48 -1.26 -10.68
CA VAL A 188 8.03 -1.45 -10.68
C VAL A 188 7.76 -2.85 -10.14
N GLU A 189 7.01 -2.94 -9.05
CA GLU A 189 6.77 -4.20 -8.37
C GLU A 189 5.29 -4.47 -8.11
N ASN A 190 4.91 -5.73 -8.28
CA ASN A 190 3.70 -6.28 -7.67
C ASN A 190 4.00 -6.64 -6.22
N LYS A 191 3.45 -5.88 -5.28
CA LYS A 191 3.59 -6.15 -3.83
C LYS A 191 2.29 -6.68 -3.21
N ILE A 192 1.33 -7.12 -4.02
CA ILE A 192 0.07 -7.66 -3.51
C ILE A 192 0.32 -8.96 -2.75
N ASP A 193 -0.04 -8.95 -1.49
CA ASP A 193 -0.11 -10.10 -0.59
C ASP A 193 -1.29 -9.92 0.37
N ILE A 194 -1.65 -10.96 1.14
CA ILE A 194 -2.83 -10.97 2.01
C ILE A 194 -2.87 -9.83 3.05
N GLN A 195 -1.75 -9.20 3.35
CA GLN A 195 -1.64 -8.16 4.38
C GLN A 195 -1.09 -6.83 3.85
N ARG A 196 -1.00 -6.68 2.53
CA ARG A 196 -0.39 -5.51 1.90
C ARG A 196 -1.12 -4.24 2.26
N VAL A 197 -0.35 -3.26 2.74
CA VAL A 197 -0.81 -1.90 3.01
C VAL A 197 -0.09 -0.90 2.12
N PHE A 198 -0.81 0.16 1.75
CA PHE A 198 -0.29 1.31 1.02
C PHE A 198 -0.65 2.60 1.75
N THR A 199 0.16 3.64 1.60
CA THR A 199 -0.08 4.96 2.20
C THR A 199 -1.47 5.45 1.82
N THR A 200 -2.24 5.96 2.78
CA THR A 200 -3.57 6.53 2.52
C THR A 200 -3.45 7.90 1.84
N PRO A 201 -4.44 8.32 1.05
CA PRO A 201 -4.50 9.69 0.56
C PRO A 201 -4.38 10.70 1.71
N LEU A 202 -3.68 11.80 1.48
CA LEU A 202 -3.36 12.88 2.42
C LEU A 202 -2.60 12.47 3.69
N SER A 203 -2.14 11.23 3.81
CA SER A 203 -1.19 10.86 4.85
C SER A 203 0.18 11.47 4.56
N LEU A 204 0.88 11.84 5.62
CA LEU A 204 2.31 12.17 5.54
C LEU A 204 3.11 10.91 5.18
N HIS A 205 4.21 11.10 4.48
CA HIS A 205 5.15 10.01 4.24
C HIS A 205 5.97 9.71 5.51
N ARG A 206 6.37 8.46 5.68
CA ARG A 206 7.05 7.96 6.90
C ARG A 206 8.40 8.62 7.20
N THR A 207 9.13 9.14 6.21
CA THR A 207 10.51 9.63 6.39
C THR A 207 10.79 10.98 5.73
N VAL A 208 9.94 11.48 4.85
CA VAL A 208 10.10 12.79 4.20
C VAL A 208 8.87 13.65 4.44
N ASP A 209 9.06 14.96 4.44
CA ASP A 209 7.98 15.93 4.66
C ASP A 209 7.18 16.15 3.37
N ARG A 210 6.42 15.14 3.01
CA ARG A 210 5.57 15.07 1.82
C ARG A 210 4.24 14.42 2.16
N VAL A 211 3.19 14.87 1.47
CA VAL A 211 1.83 14.34 1.58
C VAL A 211 1.55 13.40 0.42
N ALA A 212 0.87 12.29 0.69
CA ALA A 212 0.39 11.39 -0.36
C ALA A 212 -0.81 12.02 -1.07
N VAL A 213 -0.67 12.31 -2.36
CA VAL A 213 -1.71 12.96 -3.16
C VAL A 213 -2.21 12.05 -4.27
N CYS A 214 -3.52 12.01 -4.47
CA CYS A 214 -4.12 11.34 -5.62
C CYS A 214 -4.25 12.32 -6.78
N ILE A 215 -3.96 11.83 -7.99
CA ILE A 215 -3.94 12.62 -9.22
C ILE A 215 -4.65 11.81 -10.30
N PRO A 216 -5.57 12.40 -11.06
CA PRO A 216 -6.20 11.69 -12.17
C PRO A 216 -5.19 11.46 -13.31
N PRO A 217 -5.31 10.36 -14.07
CA PRO A 217 -4.38 10.01 -15.15
C PRO A 217 -4.11 11.12 -16.14
N ASP A 218 -5.13 11.86 -16.54
CA ASP A 218 -5.07 12.98 -17.51
C ASP A 218 -4.27 14.21 -17.03
N LYS A 219 -3.87 14.23 -15.73
CA LYS A 219 -3.08 15.32 -15.14
C LYS A 219 -1.66 14.90 -14.72
N LEU A 220 -1.24 13.70 -15.07
CA LEU A 220 0.08 13.21 -14.66
C LEU A 220 1.23 13.94 -15.35
N GLU A 221 1.05 14.35 -16.58
CA GLU A 221 2.06 15.15 -17.31
C GLU A 221 2.30 16.52 -16.68
N ASP A 222 1.28 17.09 -16.02
CA ASP A 222 1.35 18.36 -15.31
C ASP A 222 1.92 18.21 -13.89
N PHE A 223 2.15 17.00 -13.41
CA PHE A 223 2.57 16.77 -12.03
C PHE A 223 3.86 17.49 -11.70
N GLN A 224 3.84 18.17 -10.56
CA GLN A 224 5.00 18.80 -9.94
C GLN A 224 5.17 18.27 -8.53
N ILE A 225 6.40 18.04 -8.11
CA ILE A 225 6.70 17.51 -6.79
C ILE A 225 6.22 18.43 -5.66
N GLU A 226 6.09 19.72 -5.94
CA GLU A 226 5.54 20.74 -5.05
C GLU A 226 4.08 20.48 -4.67
N TRP A 227 3.32 19.75 -5.50
CA TRP A 227 1.96 19.34 -5.18
C TRP A 227 1.87 18.42 -3.95
N THR A 228 3.00 17.97 -3.46
CA THR A 228 3.09 17.09 -2.28
C THR A 228 3.53 17.82 -1.01
N ASN A 229 3.67 19.15 -1.05
CA ASN A 229 4.04 19.96 0.10
C ASN A 229 2.91 19.95 1.15
N PRO A 230 3.17 19.64 2.43
CA PRO A 230 2.15 19.58 3.48
C PRO A 230 1.36 20.88 3.69
N ASP A 231 1.96 22.03 3.36
CA ASP A 231 1.32 23.35 3.55
C ASP A 231 0.47 23.79 2.35
N SER A 232 0.76 23.24 1.15
CA SER A 232 0.15 23.69 -0.12
C SER A 232 -0.09 22.55 -1.11
N TYR A 233 -0.45 21.34 -0.60
CA TYR A 233 -0.66 20.19 -1.47
C TYR A 233 -1.80 20.41 -2.47
N LYS A 234 -1.65 19.75 -3.63
CA LYS A 234 -2.69 19.67 -4.65
C LYS A 234 -3.15 18.20 -4.76
N HIS A 235 -4.36 17.94 -4.30
CA HIS A 235 -4.95 16.62 -4.25
C HIS A 235 -6.29 16.62 -5.00
N PHE A 236 -6.59 15.52 -5.67
CA PHE A 236 -7.82 15.33 -6.45
C PHE A 236 -8.62 14.16 -5.86
N PRO A 237 -9.49 14.42 -4.87
CA PRO A 237 -10.16 13.35 -4.13
C PRO A 237 -11.04 12.46 -5.01
N ASP A 238 -11.65 13.00 -6.05
CA ASP A 238 -12.51 12.24 -6.95
C ASP A 238 -11.75 11.21 -7.79
N SER A 239 -10.42 11.36 -7.94
CA SER A 239 -9.63 10.44 -8.75
C SER A 239 -9.64 9.01 -8.24
N TRP A 240 -9.66 8.81 -6.92
CA TRP A 240 -9.70 7.48 -6.31
C TRP A 240 -11.11 6.99 -5.96
N ARG A 241 -12.14 7.85 -6.09
CA ARG A 241 -13.54 7.52 -5.83
C ARG A 241 -14.27 7.00 -7.06
N LYS A 242 -13.79 7.39 -8.25
CA LYS A 242 -14.40 7.01 -9.52
C LYS A 242 -14.11 5.57 -9.89
N TYR A 243 -15.13 4.87 -10.37
CA TYR A 243 -15.00 3.53 -10.93
C TYR A 243 -16.19 3.22 -11.83
N GLU A 244 -16.00 2.24 -12.70
CA GLU A 244 -17.07 1.62 -13.49
C GLU A 244 -17.06 0.11 -13.18
N GLU A 245 -18.17 -0.40 -12.63
CA GLU A 245 -18.29 -1.81 -12.25
C GLU A 245 -18.27 -2.70 -13.51
N GLY A 246 -17.46 -3.75 -13.47
CA GLY A 246 -17.27 -4.68 -14.59
C GLY A 246 -16.21 -4.25 -15.58
N GLU A 247 -15.70 -3.01 -15.53
CA GLU A 247 -14.65 -2.54 -16.45
C GLU A 247 -13.39 -3.42 -16.41
N GLY A 248 -13.07 -3.99 -15.26
CA GLY A 248 -11.88 -4.83 -15.08
C GLY A 248 -12.10 -6.32 -15.33
N ASP A 249 -13.30 -6.78 -15.64
CA ASP A 249 -13.64 -8.21 -15.66
C ASP A 249 -12.86 -9.00 -16.71
N GLU A 250 -12.81 -8.51 -17.95
CA GLU A 250 -12.07 -9.16 -19.03
C GLU A 250 -10.56 -9.26 -18.71
N LEU A 251 -9.99 -8.16 -18.18
CA LEU A 251 -8.60 -8.16 -17.75
C LEU A 251 -8.36 -9.14 -16.60
N ALA A 252 -9.30 -9.26 -15.66
CA ALA A 252 -9.18 -10.19 -14.53
C ALA A 252 -9.13 -11.65 -15.01
N GLU A 253 -10.04 -12.06 -15.88
CA GLU A 253 -10.05 -13.42 -16.45
C GLU A 253 -8.78 -13.69 -17.27
N LYS A 254 -8.38 -12.77 -18.14
CA LYS A 254 -7.16 -12.87 -18.96
C LYS A 254 -5.89 -12.97 -18.11
N ALA A 255 -5.76 -12.10 -17.09
CA ALA A 255 -4.60 -12.09 -16.22
C ALA A 255 -4.54 -13.35 -15.35
N PHE A 256 -5.67 -13.80 -14.82
CA PHE A 256 -5.72 -15.03 -14.01
C PHE A 256 -5.35 -16.27 -14.82
N LEU A 257 -5.80 -16.40 -16.06
CA LEU A 257 -5.38 -17.48 -16.95
C LEU A 257 -3.88 -17.45 -17.26
N ALA A 258 -3.29 -16.25 -17.39
CA ALA A 258 -1.89 -16.09 -17.75
C ALA A 258 -0.91 -16.25 -16.55
N ILE A 259 -1.31 -15.84 -15.35
CA ILE A 259 -0.44 -15.73 -14.17
C ILE A 259 -0.79 -16.80 -13.12
N GLY A 260 -2.09 -17.07 -12.92
CA GLY A 260 -2.60 -17.94 -11.86
C GLY A 260 -2.83 -17.22 -10.53
N PRO A 261 -3.23 -17.99 -9.48
CA PRO A 261 -3.59 -17.47 -8.18
C PRO A 261 -2.38 -16.97 -7.38
N TYR A 262 -2.64 -16.12 -6.38
CA TYR A 262 -1.67 -15.79 -5.35
C TYR A 262 -1.32 -17.03 -4.53
N ILE A 263 -0.08 -17.44 -4.58
CA ILE A 263 0.44 -18.54 -3.76
C ILE A 263 1.17 -17.92 -2.57
N VAL A 264 0.71 -18.25 -1.36
CA VAL A 264 1.44 -17.90 -0.15
C VAL A 264 2.85 -18.48 -0.28
N GLY A 265 3.83 -17.61 -0.55
CA GLY A 265 5.22 -18.05 -0.63
C GLY A 265 5.54 -18.80 0.64
N ARG A 266 5.94 -20.08 0.52
CA ARG A 266 6.60 -20.77 1.63
C ARG A 266 7.74 -19.83 2.01
N THR A 267 7.64 -19.19 3.19
CA THR A 267 8.76 -18.47 3.77
C THR A 267 9.95 -19.38 3.54
N ARG A 268 10.95 -18.92 2.77
CA ARG A 268 12.19 -19.67 2.63
C ARG A 268 12.57 -19.99 4.06
N ARG A 269 12.38 -21.26 4.50
CA ARG A 269 12.98 -21.74 5.74
C ARG A 269 14.41 -21.23 5.63
N ARG A 270 14.85 -20.37 6.56
CA ARG A 270 16.28 -20.07 6.69
C ARG A 270 16.92 -21.43 6.58
N LYS A 271 17.69 -21.67 5.51
CA LYS A 271 18.50 -22.86 5.44
C LYS A 271 19.36 -22.75 6.69
N HIS A 272 19.05 -23.56 7.70
CA HIS A 272 19.98 -23.74 8.79
C HIS A 272 21.29 -24.11 8.11
N LYS A 273 22.38 -23.46 8.53
CA LYS A 273 23.70 -23.90 8.12
C LYS A 273 23.77 -25.38 8.40
N PRO A 274 24.44 -26.16 7.56
CA PRO A 274 24.66 -27.56 7.86
C PRO A 274 25.19 -27.70 9.30
N LEU A 275 24.72 -28.72 10.01
CA LEU A 275 24.99 -28.87 11.46
C LEU A 275 26.49 -28.84 11.79
N ASP A 276 27.31 -29.39 10.89
CA ASP A 276 28.75 -29.37 10.91
C ASP A 276 29.35 -27.93 10.89
N GLN A 277 28.77 -27.02 10.12
CA GLN A 277 29.18 -25.61 10.11
C GLN A 277 28.75 -24.87 11.38
N GLU A 278 27.59 -25.16 11.92
CA GLU A 278 27.14 -24.59 13.20
C GLU A 278 28.01 -25.05 14.35
N ILE A 279 28.41 -26.32 14.36
CA ILE A 279 29.31 -26.89 15.37
C ILE A 279 30.71 -26.25 15.26
N LEU A 280 31.27 -26.11 14.05
CA LEU A 280 32.58 -25.47 13.84
C LEU A 280 32.58 -23.98 14.24
N GLU A 281 31.52 -23.24 13.97
CA GLU A 281 31.40 -21.86 14.41
C GLU A 281 31.26 -21.73 15.93
N THR A 282 30.60 -22.67 16.56
CA THR A 282 30.46 -22.72 18.01
C THR A 282 31.80 -23.06 18.68
N LEU A 283 32.54 -24.05 18.18
CA LEU A 283 33.86 -24.39 18.65
C LEU A 283 34.88 -23.23 18.51
N ARG A 284 34.89 -22.52 17.36
CA ARG A 284 35.72 -21.33 17.16
C ARG A 284 35.43 -20.19 18.14
N LYS A 285 34.19 -20.04 18.62
CA LYS A 285 33.82 -19.04 19.62
C LYS A 285 34.39 -19.40 21.01
N PHE A 286 34.43 -20.68 21.35
CA PHE A 286 35.04 -21.14 22.58
C PHE A 286 36.57 -21.05 22.59
N ASP A 287 37.22 -21.18 21.44
CA ASP A 287 38.68 -21.04 21.33
C ASP A 287 39.18 -19.57 21.41
N HIS A 288 38.26 -18.59 21.32
CA HIS A 288 38.60 -17.17 21.47
C HIS A 288 38.29 -16.61 22.88
N GLU A 289 37.74 -17.41 23.78
CA GLU A 289 37.44 -17.03 25.17
C GLU A 289 38.39 -17.69 26.17
N LEU A 290 39.44 -18.42 25.71
CA LEU A 290 40.59 -18.91 26.49
C LEU A 290 41.86 -18.16 26.08
#